data_b7e660e4e63b85e63b01dbda1ece3b0f
#
_entry.id   b7e660e4e63b85e63b01dbda1ece3b0f
#
_cell.length_a   1.000
_cell.length_b   1.000
_cell.length_c   1.000
_cell.angle_alpha   90.00
_cell.angle_beta   90.00
_cell.angle_gamma   90.00
#
_symmetry.space_group_name_H-M   'P 1'
#
loop_
_entity.id
_entity.type
_entity.pdbx_description
1 polymer ?
#
loop_
_entity_poly.entity_id
_entity_poly.type
_entity_poly.pdbx_seq_one_letter_code
_entity_poly.pdbx_strand_id
1 'polypeptide(L)'
;MINGINALSCFDGHSGGQIALDVAGIKVNKYYASEVDPYPIAVARYNYPNMIHLGDVRNIDTSILPKIDLMLAGSPCTDLSFAGKQKGLVEGKQSNLFFVWWDLVQELKPKFILLENVRMKQEWKDLISSTLGFDPVAINSSLVSAQNRYRLYWFGVRDGDTYKAIPIQQPEDRGIVLADILEQGLDDSWDLSDKAQDRAKNNPRSRAFTPDQEKAGALLSNQHKQSTDGLYAISNGCIQVGETAEIKGYDIIKRVYSPEGKA
;
A
#
# COMPACT_ATOMS: atom_id res chain seq x y z
N MET A 1 -6.94 -28.83 14.24
CA MET A 1 -6.10 -27.60 14.16
C MET A 1 -6.33 -27.03 12.76
N ILE A 2 -6.75 -25.78 12.66
CA ILE A 2 -6.87 -25.13 11.36
C ILE A 2 -5.45 -24.92 10.87
N ASN A 3 -5.05 -25.66 9.83
CA ASN A 3 -3.78 -25.40 9.15
C ASN A 3 -3.82 -23.97 8.62
N GLY A 4 -2.72 -23.20 8.80
CA GLY A 4 -2.62 -21.85 8.25
C GLY A 4 -2.71 -21.85 6.73
N ILE A 5 -2.96 -20.68 6.13
CA ILE A 5 -3.02 -20.51 4.68
C ILE A 5 -1.61 -20.30 4.10
N ASN A 6 -1.42 -20.67 2.83
CA ASN A 6 -0.28 -20.23 2.04
C ASN A 6 -0.72 -19.01 1.20
N ALA A 7 0.01 -17.90 1.34
CA ALA A 7 -0.28 -16.67 0.63
C ALA A 7 0.85 -16.34 -0.37
N LEU A 8 0.49 -15.84 -1.55
CA LEU A 8 1.40 -15.23 -2.51
C LEU A 8 0.99 -13.77 -2.72
N SER A 9 1.88 -12.85 -2.40
CA SER A 9 1.68 -11.41 -2.62
C SER A 9 2.58 -10.92 -3.75
N CYS A 10 1.98 -10.39 -4.78
CA CYS A 10 2.66 -9.80 -5.92
C CYS A 10 2.67 -8.27 -5.79
N PHE A 11 3.82 -7.66 -6.12
CA PHE A 11 4.05 -6.22 -5.88
C PHE A 11 3.92 -5.88 -4.40
N ASP A 12 4.54 -6.73 -3.58
CA ASP A 12 4.29 -6.81 -2.14
C ASP A 12 4.67 -5.54 -1.37
N GLY A 13 5.58 -4.75 -1.93
CA GLY A 13 6.10 -3.57 -1.26
C GLY A 13 6.77 -3.97 0.07
N HIS A 14 6.36 -3.32 1.16
CA HIS A 14 6.85 -3.59 2.52
C HIS A 14 5.95 -4.59 3.28
N SER A 15 5.21 -5.43 2.55
CA SER A 15 4.39 -6.54 3.09
C SER A 15 3.11 -6.12 3.81
N GLY A 16 2.44 -5.12 3.27
CA GLY A 16 1.13 -4.69 3.78
C GLY A 16 0.10 -5.83 3.82
N GLY A 17 0.18 -6.79 2.91
CA GLY A 17 -0.66 -7.99 2.90
C GLY A 17 -0.44 -8.88 4.12
N GLN A 18 0.83 -9.13 4.50
CA GLN A 18 1.15 -9.91 5.70
C GLN A 18 0.66 -9.20 6.98
N ILE A 19 0.90 -7.89 7.08
CA ILE A 19 0.41 -7.08 8.20
C ILE A 19 -1.12 -7.19 8.33
N ALA A 20 -1.83 -7.09 7.21
CA ALA A 20 -3.29 -7.20 7.21
C ALA A 20 -3.77 -8.58 7.67
N LEU A 21 -3.11 -9.66 7.27
CA LEU A 21 -3.42 -11.02 7.70
C LEU A 21 -3.17 -11.21 9.20
N ASP A 22 -2.06 -10.67 9.72
CA ASP A 22 -1.73 -10.72 11.15
C ASP A 22 -2.76 -9.96 11.99
N VAL A 23 -3.14 -8.74 11.57
CA VAL A 23 -4.16 -7.93 12.24
C VAL A 23 -5.53 -8.62 12.21
N ALA A 24 -5.85 -9.32 11.12
CA ALA A 24 -7.07 -10.11 10.99
C ALA A 24 -7.05 -11.43 11.77
N GLY A 25 -5.93 -11.78 12.42
CA GLY A 25 -5.78 -13.06 13.15
C GLY A 25 -5.76 -14.27 12.21
N ILE A 26 -5.46 -14.08 10.93
CA ILE A 26 -5.40 -15.16 9.95
C ILE A 26 -4.02 -15.82 10.02
N LYS A 27 -3.99 -17.08 10.44
CA LYS A 27 -2.73 -17.82 10.53
C LYS A 27 -2.16 -18.08 9.14
N VAL A 28 -0.97 -17.55 8.89
CA VAL A 28 -0.20 -17.81 7.67
C VAL A 28 0.80 -18.94 7.93
N ASN A 29 0.80 -19.94 7.06
CA ASN A 29 1.75 -21.05 7.10
C ASN A 29 3.02 -20.69 6.33
N LYS A 30 2.86 -20.18 5.11
CA LYS A 30 3.95 -19.63 4.28
C LYS A 30 3.47 -18.39 3.55
N TYR A 31 4.31 -17.36 3.57
CA TYR A 31 4.09 -16.14 2.82
C TYR A 31 5.19 -15.98 1.76
N TYR A 32 4.78 -15.91 0.52
CA TYR A 32 5.62 -15.69 -0.65
C TYR A 32 5.42 -14.26 -1.12
N ALA A 33 6.51 -13.51 -1.30
CA ALA A 33 6.48 -12.11 -1.71
C ALA A 33 7.24 -11.92 -3.03
N SER A 34 6.61 -11.31 -3.99
CA SER A 34 7.25 -10.83 -5.22
C SER A 34 7.35 -9.32 -5.18
N GLU A 35 8.57 -8.81 -5.13
CA GLU A 35 8.93 -7.41 -5.11
C GLU A 35 10.34 -7.27 -5.72
N VAL A 36 10.61 -6.14 -6.40
CA VAL A 36 11.90 -5.88 -7.07
C VAL A 36 12.64 -4.69 -6.46
N ASP A 37 11.94 -3.80 -5.76
CA ASP A 37 12.56 -2.64 -5.12
C ASP A 37 13.28 -3.09 -3.85
N PRO A 38 14.61 -2.86 -3.75
CA PRO A 38 15.39 -3.29 -2.61
C PRO A 38 14.98 -2.61 -1.29
N TYR A 39 14.39 -1.42 -1.33
CA TYR A 39 14.02 -0.67 -0.13
C TYR A 39 12.85 -1.31 0.62
N PRO A 40 11.68 -1.52 0.00
CA PRO A 40 10.59 -2.21 0.68
C PRO A 40 10.95 -3.66 1.01
N ILE A 41 11.78 -4.36 0.19
CA ILE A 41 12.27 -5.69 0.52
C ILE A 41 13.06 -5.68 1.85
N ALA A 42 13.91 -4.67 2.05
CA ALA A 42 14.70 -4.56 3.31
C ALA A 42 13.77 -4.40 4.53
N VAL A 43 12.72 -3.59 4.42
CA VAL A 43 11.70 -3.42 5.47
C VAL A 43 10.94 -4.72 5.73
N ALA A 44 10.49 -5.39 4.66
CA ALA A 44 9.78 -6.65 4.76
C ALA A 44 10.63 -7.73 5.46
N ARG A 45 11.90 -7.87 5.08
CA ARG A 45 12.82 -8.83 5.70
C ARG A 45 13.11 -8.54 7.18
N TYR A 46 13.17 -7.26 7.54
CA TYR A 46 13.37 -6.87 8.93
C TYR A 46 12.18 -7.30 9.81
N ASN A 47 10.96 -7.06 9.34
CA ASN A 47 9.75 -7.37 10.10
C ASN A 47 9.35 -8.85 9.99
N TYR A 48 9.62 -9.49 8.85
CA TYR A 48 9.21 -10.86 8.53
C TYR A 48 10.38 -11.68 7.99
N PRO A 49 11.35 -12.06 8.84
CA PRO A 49 12.57 -12.75 8.40
C PRO A 49 12.32 -14.14 7.78
N ASN A 50 11.17 -14.74 8.05
CA ASN A 50 10.77 -16.05 7.51
C ASN A 50 10.01 -15.96 6.18
N MET A 51 9.80 -14.75 5.64
CA MET A 51 9.14 -14.52 4.37
C MET A 51 10.01 -15.01 3.21
N ILE A 52 9.38 -15.61 2.21
CA ILE A 52 10.08 -16.14 1.04
C ILE A 52 9.96 -15.14 -0.11
N HIS A 53 11.06 -14.48 -0.46
CA HIS A 53 11.11 -13.54 -1.56
C HIS A 53 11.37 -14.24 -2.90
N LEU A 54 10.48 -14.01 -3.87
CA LEU A 54 10.52 -14.60 -5.21
C LEU A 54 11.11 -13.66 -6.28
N GLY A 55 11.38 -12.39 -5.94
CA GLY A 55 11.88 -11.40 -6.88
C GLY A 55 10.82 -10.90 -7.86
N ASP A 56 11.16 -10.83 -9.14
CA ASP A 56 10.27 -10.28 -10.18
C ASP A 56 9.09 -11.22 -10.47
N VAL A 57 7.90 -10.68 -10.46
CA VAL A 57 6.63 -11.40 -10.71
C VAL A 57 6.64 -12.16 -12.05
N ARG A 58 7.36 -11.66 -13.05
CA ARG A 58 7.49 -12.27 -14.39
C ARG A 58 8.33 -13.55 -14.40
N ASN A 59 9.10 -13.77 -13.36
CA ASN A 59 10.06 -14.87 -13.26
C ASN A 59 9.69 -15.87 -12.17
N ILE A 60 8.47 -15.83 -11.64
CA ILE A 60 8.03 -16.77 -10.61
C ILE A 60 7.91 -18.17 -11.24
N ASP A 61 8.69 -19.10 -10.71
CA ASP A 61 8.55 -20.53 -11.03
C ASP A 61 7.41 -21.12 -10.17
N THR A 62 6.26 -21.32 -10.79
CA THR A 62 5.07 -21.83 -10.11
C THR A 62 5.22 -23.30 -9.67
N SER A 63 6.10 -24.05 -10.32
CA SER A 63 6.31 -25.48 -10.04
C SER A 63 6.90 -25.76 -8.66
N ILE A 64 7.59 -24.79 -8.08
CA ILE A 64 8.19 -24.90 -6.73
C ILE A 64 7.24 -24.43 -5.62
N LEU A 65 6.11 -23.83 -5.98
CA LEU A 65 5.16 -23.31 -5.00
C LEU A 65 4.23 -24.44 -4.50
N PRO A 66 3.92 -24.44 -3.20
CA PRO A 66 2.84 -25.29 -2.73
C PRO A 66 1.50 -24.78 -3.25
N LYS A 67 0.43 -25.49 -2.96
CA LYS A 67 -0.91 -24.94 -3.17
C LYS A 67 -1.03 -23.59 -2.47
N ILE A 68 -1.35 -22.55 -3.25
CA ILE A 68 -1.61 -21.19 -2.78
C ILE A 68 -3.11 -21.07 -2.48
N ASP A 69 -3.44 -20.58 -1.28
CA ASP A 69 -4.82 -20.39 -0.86
C ASP A 69 -5.31 -18.96 -1.10
N LEU A 70 -4.42 -17.97 -1.00
CA LEU A 70 -4.71 -16.56 -1.21
C LEU A 70 -3.63 -15.91 -2.08
N MET A 71 -4.05 -15.22 -3.14
CA MET A 71 -3.17 -14.33 -3.89
C MET A 71 -3.56 -12.88 -3.68
N LEU A 72 -2.57 -12.08 -3.27
CA LEU A 72 -2.66 -10.64 -3.08
C LEU A 72 -1.92 -9.92 -4.21
N ALA A 73 -2.38 -8.73 -4.58
CA ALA A 73 -1.63 -7.86 -5.47
C ALA A 73 -1.98 -6.38 -5.25
N GLY A 74 -0.94 -5.53 -5.31
CA GLY A 74 -1.06 -4.08 -5.45
C GLY A 74 -0.37 -3.65 -6.74
N SER A 75 -0.97 -3.94 -7.90
CA SER A 75 -0.29 -3.74 -9.18
C SER A 75 0.11 -2.27 -9.40
N PRO A 76 1.30 -1.99 -9.99
CA PRO A 76 1.77 -0.64 -10.22
C PRO A 76 0.76 0.22 -10.99
N CYS A 77 0.50 1.41 -10.46
CA CYS A 77 -0.54 2.33 -10.95
C CYS A 77 0.02 3.51 -11.77
N THR A 78 1.33 3.55 -12.04
CA THR A 78 1.99 4.71 -12.65
C THR A 78 1.41 5.11 -14.01
N ASP A 79 0.87 4.15 -14.74
CA ASP A 79 0.23 4.39 -16.03
C ASP A 79 -1.30 4.52 -15.96
N LEU A 80 -1.91 4.20 -14.80
CA LEU A 80 -3.36 4.15 -14.58
C LEU A 80 -3.89 5.31 -13.73
N SER A 81 -3.07 5.84 -12.81
CA SER A 81 -3.54 6.85 -11.86
C SER A 81 -3.80 8.21 -12.52
N PHE A 82 -4.73 9.00 -11.96
CA PHE A 82 -4.95 10.39 -12.37
C PHE A 82 -3.72 11.27 -12.20
N ALA A 83 -2.79 10.90 -11.33
CA ALA A 83 -1.51 11.60 -11.11
C ALA A 83 -0.37 11.06 -11.97
N GLY A 84 -0.56 9.94 -12.67
CA GLY A 84 0.43 9.29 -13.53
C GLY A 84 0.35 9.69 -14.99
N LYS A 85 1.10 8.98 -15.84
CA LYS A 85 1.19 9.27 -17.29
C LYS A 85 -0.06 8.87 -18.08
N GLN A 86 -1.05 8.21 -17.43
CA GLN A 86 -2.33 7.78 -18.00
C GLN A 86 -2.22 7.00 -19.32
N LYS A 87 -1.17 6.22 -19.52
CA LYS A 87 -0.94 5.41 -20.73
C LYS A 87 -1.82 4.18 -20.85
N GLY A 88 -2.52 3.84 -19.77
CA GLY A 88 -3.46 2.72 -19.73
C GLY A 88 -2.82 1.34 -19.53
N LEU A 89 -3.67 0.32 -19.43
CA LEU A 89 -3.28 -1.08 -19.20
C LEU A 89 -2.60 -1.72 -20.40
N VAL A 90 -2.88 -1.28 -21.62
CA VAL A 90 -2.43 -1.93 -22.86
C VAL A 90 -1.10 -1.36 -23.36
N GLU A 91 -0.87 -0.04 -23.23
CA GLU A 91 0.33 0.63 -23.73
C GLU A 91 1.39 0.90 -22.65
N GLY A 92 1.02 0.83 -21.37
CA GLY A 92 1.91 1.07 -20.24
C GLY A 92 2.78 -0.13 -19.92
N LYS A 93 4.11 0.03 -19.92
CA LYS A 93 5.04 -1.07 -19.58
C LYS A 93 4.82 -1.67 -18.19
N GLN A 94 4.32 -0.88 -17.24
CA GLN A 94 4.06 -1.33 -15.86
C GLN A 94 2.61 -1.79 -15.66
N SER A 95 1.68 -1.29 -16.44
CA SER A 95 0.27 -1.73 -16.39
C SER A 95 0.06 -3.15 -16.90
N ASN A 96 0.94 -3.64 -17.78
CA ASN A 96 0.93 -5.03 -18.24
C ASN A 96 1.16 -6.03 -17.08
N LEU A 97 1.70 -5.57 -15.96
CA LEU A 97 1.96 -6.42 -14.80
C LEU A 97 0.66 -6.90 -14.12
N PHE A 98 -0.47 -6.21 -14.31
CA PHE A 98 -1.77 -6.74 -13.92
C PHE A 98 -2.08 -8.06 -14.63
N PHE A 99 -1.84 -8.13 -15.94
CA PHE A 99 -2.09 -9.37 -16.70
C PHE A 99 -1.11 -10.49 -16.34
N VAL A 100 0.15 -10.15 -16.05
CA VAL A 100 1.12 -11.13 -15.51
C VAL A 100 0.62 -11.74 -14.20
N TRP A 101 0.11 -10.92 -13.29
CA TRP A 101 -0.51 -11.42 -12.06
C TRP A 101 -1.75 -12.26 -12.36
N TRP A 102 -2.59 -11.84 -13.31
CA TRP A 102 -3.80 -12.58 -13.67
C TRP A 102 -3.47 -13.95 -14.29
N ASP A 103 -2.43 -14.03 -15.10
CA ASP A 103 -1.94 -15.31 -15.66
C ASP A 103 -1.50 -16.26 -14.54
N LEU A 104 -0.78 -15.78 -13.54
CA LEU A 104 -0.43 -16.54 -12.35
C LEU A 104 -1.67 -16.99 -11.56
N VAL A 105 -2.69 -16.14 -11.44
CA VAL A 105 -3.97 -16.53 -10.82
C VAL A 105 -4.64 -17.66 -11.57
N GLN A 106 -4.65 -17.61 -12.91
CA GLN A 106 -5.25 -18.67 -13.74
C GLN A 106 -4.48 -19.99 -13.62
N GLU A 107 -3.17 -19.92 -13.47
CA GLU A 107 -2.31 -21.10 -13.34
C GLU A 107 -2.40 -21.72 -11.94
N LEU A 108 -2.21 -20.92 -10.88
CA LEU A 108 -2.18 -21.37 -9.49
C LEU A 108 -3.56 -21.65 -8.90
N LYS A 109 -4.60 -21.07 -9.49
CA LYS A 109 -6.02 -21.24 -9.10
C LYS A 109 -6.24 -21.11 -7.58
N PRO A 110 -5.78 -20.03 -6.94
CA PRO A 110 -5.95 -19.85 -5.51
C PRO A 110 -7.44 -19.82 -5.13
N LYS A 111 -7.75 -20.17 -3.88
CA LYS A 111 -9.13 -20.10 -3.39
C LYS A 111 -9.62 -18.66 -3.31
N PHE A 112 -8.76 -17.74 -2.92
CA PHE A 112 -9.08 -16.32 -2.76
C PHE A 112 -8.10 -15.45 -3.54
N ILE A 113 -8.61 -14.35 -4.09
CA ILE A 113 -7.81 -13.29 -4.70
C ILE A 113 -8.18 -11.95 -4.11
N LEU A 114 -7.19 -11.07 -3.89
CA LEU A 114 -7.40 -9.69 -3.52
C LEU A 114 -6.48 -8.80 -4.34
N LEU A 115 -7.05 -7.95 -5.18
CA LEU A 115 -6.35 -6.91 -5.91
C LEU A 115 -6.67 -5.54 -5.29
N GLU A 116 -5.65 -4.77 -4.96
CA GLU A 116 -5.76 -3.37 -4.57
C GLU A 116 -5.24 -2.47 -5.69
N ASN A 117 -5.91 -1.34 -5.90
CA ASN A 117 -5.38 -0.30 -6.80
C ASN A 117 -5.90 1.09 -6.41
N VAL A 118 -5.29 2.11 -7.01
CA VAL A 118 -5.70 3.50 -6.85
C VAL A 118 -7.00 3.82 -7.60
N ARG A 119 -7.60 4.97 -7.29
CA ARG A 119 -8.64 5.54 -8.14
C ARG A 119 -8.08 5.81 -9.54
N MET A 120 -8.79 5.31 -10.56
CA MET A 120 -8.41 5.37 -11.96
C MET A 120 -9.57 5.81 -12.85
N LYS A 121 -9.31 5.98 -14.16
CA LYS A 121 -10.37 6.20 -15.15
C LYS A 121 -11.34 5.02 -15.21
N GLN A 122 -12.60 5.29 -15.54
CA GLN A 122 -13.65 4.28 -15.60
C GLN A 122 -13.27 3.13 -16.56
N GLU A 123 -12.74 3.45 -17.74
CA GLU A 123 -12.33 2.48 -18.75
C GLU A 123 -11.35 1.42 -18.22
N TRP A 124 -10.40 1.82 -17.36
CA TRP A 124 -9.44 0.90 -16.75
C TRP A 124 -10.05 0.08 -15.62
N LYS A 125 -10.91 0.70 -14.83
CA LYS A 125 -11.68 -0.02 -13.80
C LYS A 125 -12.56 -1.08 -14.47
N ASP A 126 -13.24 -0.77 -15.55
CA ASP A 126 -14.12 -1.68 -16.28
C ASP A 126 -13.32 -2.83 -16.91
N LEU A 127 -12.13 -2.54 -17.45
CA LEU A 127 -11.24 -3.58 -17.99
C LEU A 127 -10.78 -4.58 -16.90
N ILE A 128 -10.36 -4.10 -15.74
CA ILE A 128 -10.01 -4.94 -14.60
C ILE A 128 -11.25 -5.74 -14.14
N SER A 129 -12.37 -5.07 -13.93
CA SER A 129 -13.61 -5.72 -13.48
C SER A 129 -14.11 -6.78 -14.42
N SER A 130 -14.07 -6.52 -15.74
CA SER A 130 -14.48 -7.51 -16.76
C SER A 130 -13.51 -8.71 -16.82
N THR A 131 -12.21 -8.48 -16.59
CA THR A 131 -11.21 -9.55 -16.54
C THR A 131 -11.42 -10.45 -15.32
N LEU A 132 -11.70 -9.85 -14.16
CA LEU A 132 -11.91 -10.59 -12.90
C LEU A 132 -13.32 -11.18 -12.79
N GLY A 133 -14.31 -10.62 -13.53
CA GLY A 133 -15.71 -11.03 -13.52
C GLY A 133 -16.56 -10.33 -12.45
N PHE A 134 -16.03 -9.34 -11.72
CA PHE A 134 -16.75 -8.60 -10.68
C PHE A 134 -16.16 -7.21 -10.43
N ASP A 135 -16.98 -6.33 -9.84
CA ASP A 135 -16.62 -4.96 -9.53
C ASP A 135 -15.88 -4.81 -8.17
N PRO A 136 -15.06 -3.75 -8.01
CA PRO A 136 -14.38 -3.46 -6.76
C PRO A 136 -15.28 -2.79 -5.74
N VAL A 137 -14.88 -2.89 -4.49
CA VAL A 137 -15.37 -2.03 -3.41
C VAL A 137 -14.35 -0.91 -3.19
N ALA A 138 -14.84 0.33 -3.14
CA ALA A 138 -14.02 1.48 -2.84
C ALA A 138 -13.99 1.73 -1.33
N ILE A 139 -12.80 1.85 -0.74
CA ILE A 139 -12.62 2.15 0.67
C ILE A 139 -11.65 3.32 0.82
N ASN A 140 -11.98 4.24 1.73
CA ASN A 140 -11.06 5.29 2.14
C ASN A 140 -10.53 4.97 3.54
N SER A 141 -9.22 4.95 3.70
CA SER A 141 -8.60 4.73 5.01
C SER A 141 -8.96 5.80 6.06
N SER A 142 -9.48 6.95 5.64
CA SER A 142 -9.96 7.99 6.56
C SER A 142 -11.01 7.51 7.55
N LEU A 143 -11.73 6.44 7.24
CA LEU A 143 -12.68 5.82 8.18
C LEU A 143 -12.00 5.18 9.40
N VAL A 144 -10.74 4.76 9.27
CA VAL A 144 -10.02 4.00 10.31
C VAL A 144 -8.66 4.61 10.66
N SER A 145 -8.31 5.75 10.08
CA SER A 145 -7.04 6.44 10.31
C SER A 145 -7.17 7.94 10.06
N ALA A 146 -6.15 8.70 10.46
CA ALA A 146 -6.05 10.12 10.15
C ALA A 146 -5.61 10.43 8.70
N GLN A 147 -5.64 9.44 7.79
CA GLN A 147 -5.14 9.58 6.43
C GLN A 147 -6.25 9.43 5.39
N ASN A 148 -6.34 10.38 4.45
CA ASN A 148 -7.14 10.25 3.25
C ASN A 148 -6.40 9.40 2.21
N ARG A 149 -6.81 8.12 2.07
CA ARG A 149 -6.24 7.18 1.09
C ARG A 149 -7.35 6.34 0.47
N TYR A 150 -7.93 6.83 -0.61
CA TYR A 150 -8.99 6.15 -1.35
C TYR A 150 -8.40 5.05 -2.24
N ARG A 151 -8.93 3.82 -2.11
CA ARG A 151 -8.48 2.65 -2.87
C ARG A 151 -9.64 1.80 -3.35
N LEU A 152 -9.39 1.07 -4.43
CA LEU A 152 -10.31 0.08 -5.00
C LEU A 152 -9.81 -1.31 -4.63
N TYR A 153 -10.71 -2.17 -4.18
CA TYR A 153 -10.41 -3.54 -3.76
C TYR A 153 -11.32 -4.51 -4.50
N TRP A 154 -10.73 -5.40 -5.29
CA TRP A 154 -11.41 -6.55 -5.89
C TRP A 154 -11.10 -7.76 -5.03
N PHE A 155 -12.06 -8.23 -4.25
CA PHE A 155 -11.91 -9.41 -3.40
C PHE A 155 -12.85 -10.51 -3.90
N GLY A 156 -12.28 -11.65 -4.30
CA GLY A 156 -12.99 -12.74 -4.91
C GLY A 156 -12.69 -14.10 -4.33
N VAL A 157 -13.68 -14.99 -4.37
CA VAL A 157 -13.54 -16.41 -4.10
C VAL A 157 -13.71 -17.20 -5.39
N ARG A 158 -12.89 -18.23 -5.57
CA ARG A 158 -12.95 -19.10 -6.76
C ARG A 158 -14.25 -19.91 -6.77
N ASP A 159 -14.90 -19.91 -7.94
CA ASP A 159 -16.08 -20.68 -8.26
C ASP A 159 -15.89 -21.38 -9.62
N GLY A 160 -15.51 -22.64 -9.57
CA GLY A 160 -15.05 -23.38 -10.76
C GLY A 160 -13.76 -22.79 -11.35
N ASP A 161 -13.82 -22.36 -12.61
CA ASP A 161 -12.72 -21.70 -13.33
C ASP A 161 -12.83 -20.16 -13.30
N THR A 162 -13.79 -19.60 -12.57
CA THR A 162 -14.03 -18.16 -12.42
C THR A 162 -13.90 -17.71 -10.96
N TYR A 163 -14.05 -16.41 -10.74
CA TYR A 163 -14.11 -15.82 -9.40
C TYR A 163 -15.42 -15.06 -9.22
N LYS A 164 -15.94 -15.08 -8.01
CA LYS A 164 -17.11 -14.31 -7.58
C LYS A 164 -16.72 -13.33 -6.49
N ALA A 165 -17.29 -12.12 -6.52
CA ALA A 165 -17.04 -11.13 -5.48
C ALA A 165 -17.40 -11.66 -4.09
N ILE A 166 -16.51 -11.38 -3.14
CA ILE A 166 -16.85 -11.45 -1.72
C ILE A 166 -17.25 -10.04 -1.28
N PRO A 167 -18.43 -9.85 -0.70
CA PRO A 167 -18.84 -8.55 -0.19
C PRO A 167 -17.86 -8.04 0.87
N ILE A 168 -17.38 -6.81 0.69
CA ILE A 168 -16.56 -6.12 1.69
C ILE A 168 -17.45 -5.06 2.33
N GLN A 169 -17.63 -5.14 3.65
CA GLN A 169 -18.34 -4.10 4.39
C GLN A 169 -17.44 -2.88 4.54
N GLN A 170 -18.05 -1.70 4.42
CA GLN A 170 -17.34 -0.46 4.73
C GLN A 170 -16.98 -0.47 6.22
N PRO A 171 -15.73 -0.10 6.58
CA PRO A 171 -15.38 0.10 7.97
C PRO A 171 -16.26 1.19 8.61
N GLU A 172 -16.57 1.04 9.88
CA GLU A 172 -17.15 2.12 10.66
C GLU A 172 -16.16 3.28 10.79
N ASP A 173 -16.67 4.51 10.74
CA ASP A 173 -15.84 5.69 10.96
C ASP A 173 -15.45 5.75 12.45
N ARG A 174 -14.16 5.62 12.71
CA ARG A 174 -13.58 5.69 14.07
C ARG A 174 -13.39 7.12 14.56
N GLY A 175 -13.64 8.12 13.72
CA GLY A 175 -13.46 9.51 14.07
C GLY A 175 -12.01 9.94 14.33
N ILE A 176 -11.00 9.11 13.96
CA ILE A 176 -9.58 9.39 14.19
C ILE A 176 -9.18 10.59 13.35
N VAL A 177 -8.76 11.67 14.01
CA VAL A 177 -8.30 12.90 13.37
C VAL A 177 -6.78 13.03 13.42
N LEU A 178 -6.23 13.97 12.64
CA LEU A 178 -4.79 14.18 12.60
C LEU A 178 -4.19 14.50 13.97
N ALA A 179 -4.89 15.32 14.77
CA ALA A 179 -4.45 15.68 16.10
C ALA A 179 -4.24 14.47 17.05
N ASP A 180 -4.97 13.37 16.83
CA ASP A 180 -4.87 12.16 17.67
C ASP A 180 -3.55 11.40 17.47
N ILE A 181 -2.88 11.61 16.33
CA ILE A 181 -1.66 10.88 15.97
C ILE A 181 -0.40 11.78 15.96
N LEU A 182 -0.55 13.07 16.25
CA LEU A 182 0.59 13.99 16.34
C LEU A 182 1.33 13.79 17.64
N GLU A 183 2.64 13.61 17.57
CA GLU A 183 3.51 13.61 18.74
C GLU A 183 3.57 14.99 19.35
N GLN A 184 3.60 15.04 20.68
CA GLN A 184 3.68 16.26 21.45
C GLN A 184 5.08 16.41 22.04
N GLY A 185 5.54 17.67 22.19
CA GLY A 185 6.80 17.96 22.91
C GLY A 185 8.06 17.62 22.13
N LEU A 186 8.00 17.58 20.80
CA LEU A 186 9.18 17.49 19.95
C LEU A 186 10.02 18.77 20.12
N ASP A 187 11.35 18.61 20.05
CA ASP A 187 12.27 19.75 20.09
C ASP A 187 12.31 20.48 18.73
N ASP A 188 12.79 21.74 18.76
CA ASP A 188 12.82 22.62 17.58
C ASP A 188 13.79 22.16 16.49
N SER A 189 14.59 21.10 16.71
CA SER A 189 15.54 20.57 15.71
C SER A 189 14.83 20.00 14.47
N TRP A 190 13.55 19.68 14.61
CA TRP A 190 12.70 19.15 13.54
C TRP A 190 11.90 20.25 12.82
N ASP A 191 11.99 21.48 13.27
CA ASP A 191 11.28 22.58 12.64
C ASP A 191 11.84 22.88 11.25
N LEU A 192 10.92 23.11 10.30
CA LEU A 192 11.31 23.60 9.00
C LEU A 192 11.89 25.00 9.14
N SER A 193 13.00 25.27 8.45
CA SER A 193 13.50 26.64 8.34
C SER A 193 12.42 27.58 7.78
N ASP A 194 12.45 28.87 8.17
CA ASP A 194 11.49 29.89 7.71
C ASP A 194 11.32 29.87 6.19
N LYS A 195 12.44 29.73 5.44
CA LYS A 195 12.42 29.64 3.98
C LYS A 195 11.67 28.40 3.48
N ALA A 196 11.75 27.27 4.19
CA ALA A 196 11.03 26.05 3.82
C ALA A 196 9.55 26.17 4.16
N GLN A 197 9.21 26.80 5.29
CA GLN A 197 7.84 27.08 5.67
C GLN A 197 7.16 28.04 4.69
N ASP A 198 7.84 29.14 4.29
CA ASP A 198 7.32 30.07 3.30
C ASP A 198 7.10 29.39 1.93
N ARG A 199 8.03 28.54 1.53
CA ARG A 199 7.87 27.76 0.29
C ARG A 199 6.68 26.81 0.37
N ALA A 200 6.48 26.15 1.50
CA ALA A 200 5.34 25.27 1.72
C ALA A 200 4.01 26.03 1.70
N LYS A 201 3.95 27.19 2.36
CA LYS A 201 2.75 28.05 2.42
C LYS A 201 2.38 28.64 1.05
N ASN A 202 3.37 29.06 0.27
CA ASN A 202 3.15 29.81 -0.97
C ASN A 202 3.15 28.94 -2.22
N ASN A 203 3.39 27.64 -2.14
CA ASN A 203 3.36 26.74 -3.27
C ASN A 203 1.95 26.17 -3.46
N PRO A 204 1.24 26.49 -4.57
CA PRO A 204 -0.11 26.00 -4.82
C PRO A 204 -0.18 24.45 -5.00
N ARG A 205 0.95 23.80 -5.18
CA ARG A 205 1.08 22.33 -5.21
C ARG A 205 1.48 21.74 -3.86
N SER A 206 1.75 22.57 -2.87
CA SER A 206 2.08 22.11 -1.53
C SER A 206 0.87 21.41 -0.92
N ARG A 207 1.08 20.23 -0.40
CA ARG A 207 0.09 19.51 0.43
C ARG A 207 0.38 19.76 1.91
N ALA A 208 0.78 21.00 2.21
CA ALA A 208 0.90 21.41 3.59
C ALA A 208 -0.44 21.23 4.29
N PHE A 209 -0.41 20.73 5.49
CA PHE A 209 -1.58 20.62 6.35
C PHE A 209 -1.30 21.28 7.70
N THR A 210 -2.34 21.76 8.30
CA THR A 210 -2.31 22.34 9.64
C THR A 210 -2.80 21.28 10.65
N PRO A 211 -2.36 21.33 11.92
CA PRO A 211 -2.79 20.39 12.95
C PRO A 211 -4.29 20.37 13.21
N ASP A 212 -4.99 21.43 12.83
CA ASP A 212 -6.44 21.55 12.91
C ASP A 212 -7.19 20.87 11.76
N GLN A 213 -6.49 20.38 10.75
CA GLN A 213 -7.12 19.56 9.71
C GLN A 213 -7.52 18.21 10.28
N GLU A 214 -8.70 17.74 9.92
CA GLU A 214 -9.19 16.45 10.39
C GLU A 214 -8.37 15.29 9.85
N LYS A 215 -7.95 15.35 8.57
CA LYS A 215 -7.26 14.22 7.89
C LYS A 215 -6.07 14.71 7.07
N ALA A 216 -4.98 13.97 7.14
CA ALA A 216 -3.82 14.17 6.27
C ALA A 216 -4.06 13.55 4.87
N GLY A 217 -3.36 14.05 3.88
CA GLY A 217 -3.25 13.38 2.57
C GLY A 217 -2.43 12.10 2.64
N ALA A 218 -2.52 11.26 1.60
CA ALA A 218 -1.69 10.07 1.51
C ALA A 218 -0.21 10.43 1.31
N LEU A 219 0.68 9.77 2.05
CA LEU A 219 2.12 9.86 1.85
C LEU A 219 2.49 9.28 0.47
N LEU A 220 3.33 10.00 -0.25
CA LEU A 220 3.81 9.59 -1.57
C LEU A 220 5.25 9.08 -1.49
N SER A 221 5.62 8.16 -2.37
CA SER A 221 6.96 7.56 -2.41
C SER A 221 8.11 8.55 -2.66
N ASN A 222 7.81 9.72 -3.23
CA ASN A 222 8.80 10.76 -3.55
C ASN A 222 8.88 11.89 -2.53
N GLN A 223 8.16 11.82 -1.41
CA GLN A 223 8.15 12.89 -0.39
C GLN A 223 9.52 13.14 0.25
N HIS A 224 10.38 12.11 0.30
CA HIS A 224 11.76 12.23 0.76
C HIS A 224 12.63 13.18 -0.09
N LYS A 225 12.19 13.51 -1.30
CA LYS A 225 12.95 14.41 -2.23
C LYS A 225 12.74 15.89 -1.96
N GLN A 226 12.07 16.27 -0.87
CA GLN A 226 11.78 17.66 -0.51
C GLN A 226 11.19 18.49 -1.65
N SER A 227 10.66 17.85 -2.66
CA SER A 227 10.01 18.54 -3.73
C SER A 227 8.58 18.86 -3.31
N THR A 228 7.98 19.76 -3.99
CA THR A 228 6.71 20.46 -3.84
C THR A 228 5.49 19.67 -3.31
N ASP A 229 5.63 18.37 -3.09
CA ASP A 229 4.56 17.46 -2.64
C ASP A 229 4.76 16.96 -1.19
N GLY A 230 5.64 17.58 -0.41
CA GLY A 230 5.87 17.20 0.99
C GLY A 230 4.62 17.45 1.86
N LEU A 231 4.38 16.55 2.80
CA LEU A 231 3.44 16.80 3.90
C LEU A 231 4.17 17.63 4.94
N TYR A 232 3.70 18.85 5.18
CA TYR A 232 4.25 19.74 6.19
C TYR A 232 3.15 20.13 7.15
N ALA A 233 3.39 19.96 8.44
CA ALA A 233 2.60 20.66 9.44
C ALA A 233 3.05 22.12 9.50
N ILE A 234 2.14 23.04 9.28
CA ILE A 234 2.40 24.48 9.39
C ILE A 234 1.89 24.94 10.74
N SER A 235 2.54 24.55 11.81
CA SER A 235 2.51 25.22 13.10
C SER A 235 3.56 24.61 14.00
N ASN A 236 4.45 25.42 14.53
CA ASN A 236 5.40 25.16 15.62
C ASN A 236 5.87 23.69 15.78
N GLY A 237 6.31 23.07 14.71
CA GLY A 237 6.87 21.72 14.75
C GLY A 237 6.63 20.90 13.47
N CYS A 238 7.63 20.18 13.04
CA CYS A 238 7.49 19.13 12.03
C CYS A 238 6.81 17.91 12.62
N ILE A 239 5.99 17.23 11.84
CA ILE A 239 5.52 15.90 12.21
C ILE A 239 6.66 14.91 11.93
N GLN A 240 7.28 14.42 12.98
CA GLN A 240 8.08 13.20 12.92
C GLN A 240 7.16 12.00 13.15
N VAL A 241 7.07 11.13 12.18
CA VAL A 241 6.35 9.86 12.33
C VAL A 241 7.37 8.80 12.73
N GLY A 242 7.86 8.82 13.98
CA GLY A 242 8.76 7.85 14.58
C GLY A 242 10.25 7.98 14.17
N GLU A 243 11.16 7.53 15.03
CA GLU A 243 12.60 7.44 14.74
C GLU A 243 12.99 6.08 14.15
N THR A 244 14.00 6.09 13.30
CA THR A 244 14.67 4.87 12.86
C THR A 244 16.15 4.94 13.16
N ALA A 245 16.66 3.97 13.93
CA ALA A 245 18.08 3.78 14.06
C ALA A 245 18.69 3.27 12.74
N GLU A 246 19.70 4.00 12.28
CA GLU A 246 20.84 3.53 11.47
C GLU A 246 20.68 2.96 10.05
N ILE A 247 19.67 3.32 9.26
CA ILE A 247 19.78 3.07 7.81
C ILE A 247 19.66 4.40 7.07
N LYS A 248 20.79 4.99 6.69
CA LYS A 248 20.82 6.23 5.87
C LYS A 248 19.97 6.05 4.64
N GLY A 249 18.96 6.92 4.47
CA GLY A 249 18.07 6.95 3.30
C GLY A 249 16.77 6.13 3.44
N TYR A 250 16.53 5.46 4.55
CA TYR A 250 15.36 4.56 4.75
C TYR A 250 14.41 5.00 5.87
N ASP A 251 14.66 6.14 6.48
CA ASP A 251 14.02 6.56 7.71
C ASP A 251 12.49 6.61 7.66
N ILE A 252 11.91 7.07 6.56
CA ILE A 252 10.45 7.23 6.42
C ILE A 252 9.73 5.88 6.44
N ILE A 253 10.33 4.83 5.88
CA ILE A 253 9.67 3.54 5.72
C ILE A 253 9.62 2.76 7.04
N LYS A 254 10.67 2.83 7.86
CA LYS A 254 10.68 2.22 9.21
C LYS A 254 9.63 2.84 10.15
N ARG A 255 9.38 4.13 10.01
CA ARG A 255 8.51 4.89 10.91
C ARG A 255 7.04 4.51 10.81
N VAL A 256 6.58 4.08 9.65
CA VAL A 256 5.16 3.79 9.40
C VAL A 256 4.77 2.38 9.86
N TYR A 257 5.74 1.48 10.08
CA TYR A 257 5.47 0.04 10.18
C TYR A 257 6.16 -0.69 11.33
N SER A 258 6.65 0.01 12.34
CA SER A 258 7.11 -0.66 13.56
C SER A 258 5.90 -1.23 14.31
N PRO A 259 5.79 -2.56 14.51
CA PRO A 259 4.67 -3.16 15.22
C PRO A 259 4.60 -2.78 16.70
N GLU A 260 5.67 -2.21 17.26
CA GLU A 260 5.76 -1.93 18.69
C GLU A 260 5.37 -0.50 19.07
N GLY A 261 5.04 0.37 18.10
CA GLY A 261 4.65 1.76 18.38
C GLY A 261 5.67 2.53 19.24
N LYS A 262 6.90 2.04 19.31
CA LYS A 262 8.01 2.72 19.95
C LYS A 262 8.90 3.29 18.87
N ALA A 263 8.95 4.61 18.89
CA ALA A 263 10.03 5.32 18.26
C ALA A 263 11.35 4.78 18.76
#